data_73dc4d6e9f4ead9648e82d09a4058fe3
#
_entry.id   73dc4d6e9f4ead9648e82d09a4058fe3
#
_cell.length_a   1.000
_cell.length_b   1.000
_cell.length_c   1.000
_cell.angle_alpha   90.00
_cell.angle_beta   90.00
_cell.angle_gamma   90.00
#
_symmetry.space_group_name_H-M   'P 1'
#
loop_
_entity.id
_entity.type
_entity.pdbx_description
1 polymer ?
#
loop_
_entity_poly.entity_id
_entity_poly.type
_entity_poly.pdbx_seq_one_letter_code
_entity_poly.pdbx_strand_id
1 'polypeptide(L)'
;MHVLPRTVRLAAVAAFATTIIAVSAFVPAKKAPLSPRFNHVMMVVSNLDSSVAFYTAAFDVKVAQRITELSVTPPNGTPTAHPVKMALLKFPGQEFVLEMAERPAPATGPSPNYQHLGVDVLDIAAAAERIRKAGGRDLTPIQTVKTSTGTVAKNMFFVGPSGERVELMQIVSGEF
;
A
#
# COMPACT_ATOMS: atom_id res chain seq x y z
N MET A 1 18.64 -29.25 94.52
CA MET A 1 18.36 -29.83 93.18
C MET A 1 17.71 -28.80 92.33
N HIS A 2 18.49 -28.15 91.47
CA HIS A 2 18.02 -27.14 90.55
C HIS A 2 18.10 -27.68 89.14
N VAL A 3 16.97 -27.78 88.46
CA VAL A 3 16.86 -28.20 87.07
C VAL A 3 16.86 -26.95 86.23
N LEU A 4 17.84 -26.80 85.31
CA LEU A 4 17.91 -25.70 84.33
C LEU A 4 17.08 -26.02 83.08
N PRO A 5 16.36 -25.04 82.52
CA PRO A 5 15.57 -25.28 81.32
C PRO A 5 16.45 -25.24 80.04
N ARG A 6 16.18 -26.18 79.12
CA ARG A 6 16.76 -26.29 77.78
C ARG A 6 16.18 -25.17 76.89
N THR A 7 17.03 -24.27 76.43
CA THR A 7 16.70 -23.32 75.36
C THR A 7 16.72 -24.00 73.99
N VAL A 8 15.58 -24.03 73.38
CA VAL A 8 15.41 -24.43 71.95
C VAL A 8 15.81 -23.25 71.08
N ARG A 9 16.86 -23.41 70.27
CA ARG A 9 17.21 -22.43 69.24
C ARG A 9 16.43 -22.75 67.95
N LEU A 10 15.47 -21.90 67.58
CA LEU A 10 14.86 -21.92 66.27
C LEU A 10 15.85 -21.32 65.27
N ALA A 11 16.27 -22.12 64.29
CA ALA A 11 16.99 -21.66 63.11
C ALA A 11 15.95 -21.19 62.06
N ALA A 12 15.91 -19.88 61.82
CA ALA A 12 15.11 -19.33 60.71
C ALA A 12 15.83 -19.57 59.38
N VAL A 13 15.29 -20.42 58.53
CA VAL A 13 15.73 -20.60 57.13
C VAL A 13 15.04 -19.52 56.30
N ALA A 14 15.79 -18.52 55.87
CA ALA A 14 15.32 -17.51 54.92
C ALA A 14 15.40 -18.10 53.51
N ALA A 15 14.25 -18.43 52.94
CA ALA A 15 14.15 -18.84 51.54
C ALA A 15 14.17 -17.58 50.66
N PHE A 16 15.27 -17.36 49.92
CA PHE A 16 15.34 -16.34 48.88
C PHE A 16 14.62 -16.89 47.63
N ALA A 17 13.42 -16.39 47.37
CA ALA A 17 12.72 -16.63 46.12
C ALA A 17 13.29 -15.70 45.03
N THR A 18 14.13 -16.21 44.17
CA THR A 18 14.64 -15.48 43.00
C THR A 18 13.56 -15.45 41.93
N THR A 19 12.86 -14.34 41.83
CA THR A 19 11.89 -14.13 40.74
C THR A 19 12.65 -13.86 39.44
N ILE A 20 12.72 -14.83 38.56
CA ILE A 20 13.25 -14.66 37.21
C ILE A 20 12.17 -13.95 36.39
N ILE A 21 12.31 -12.66 36.18
CA ILE A 21 11.49 -11.91 35.22
C ILE A 21 12.00 -12.26 33.82
N ALA A 22 11.29 -13.15 33.14
CA ALA A 22 11.54 -13.42 31.71
C ALA A 22 11.06 -12.19 30.92
N VAL A 23 12.00 -11.33 30.53
CA VAL A 23 11.75 -10.27 29.58
C VAL A 23 11.58 -10.93 28.21
N SER A 24 10.35 -11.24 27.82
CA SER A 24 10.03 -11.64 26.46
C SER A 24 10.33 -10.50 25.52
N ALA A 25 11.46 -10.54 24.82
CA ALA A 25 11.75 -9.61 23.75
C ALA A 25 10.63 -9.73 22.70
N PHE A 26 9.81 -8.70 22.57
CA PHE A 26 8.81 -8.61 21.53
C PHE A 26 9.54 -8.47 20.19
N VAL A 27 9.82 -9.59 19.53
CA VAL A 27 10.30 -9.59 18.15
C VAL A 27 9.09 -9.26 17.28
N PRO A 28 9.05 -8.10 16.61
CA PRO A 28 7.94 -7.78 15.72
C PRO A 28 7.83 -8.89 14.68
N ALA A 29 6.68 -9.53 14.61
CA ALA A 29 6.42 -10.58 13.63
C ALA A 29 6.68 -10.01 12.23
N LYS A 30 7.60 -10.61 11.48
CA LYS A 30 7.87 -10.24 10.09
C LYS A 30 6.55 -10.38 9.34
N LYS A 31 6.01 -9.24 8.85
CA LYS A 31 4.71 -9.22 8.15
C LYS A 31 4.79 -10.23 7.02
N ALA A 32 3.90 -11.23 7.02
CA ALA A 32 3.87 -12.25 5.98
C ALA A 32 3.75 -11.56 4.62
N PRO A 33 4.44 -12.03 3.57
CA PRO A 33 4.31 -11.45 2.25
C PRO A 33 2.85 -11.54 1.81
N LEU A 34 2.21 -10.40 1.59
CA LEU A 34 0.85 -10.35 1.04
C LEU A 34 0.86 -10.96 -0.36
N SER A 35 -0.08 -11.85 -0.64
CA SER A 35 -0.30 -12.31 -2.01
C SER A 35 -0.62 -11.11 -2.89
N PRO A 36 -0.22 -11.12 -4.19
CA PRO A 36 -0.65 -10.11 -5.14
C PRO A 36 -2.17 -9.96 -5.12
N ARG A 37 -2.66 -8.73 -5.09
CA ARG A 37 -4.08 -8.42 -5.08
C ARG A 37 -4.39 -7.27 -6.03
N PHE A 38 -5.62 -7.18 -6.46
CA PHE A 38 -6.07 -6.01 -7.21
C PHE A 38 -5.94 -4.77 -6.33
N ASN A 39 -5.37 -3.71 -6.92
CA ASN A 39 -5.23 -2.42 -6.27
C ASN A 39 -6.26 -1.43 -6.81
N HIS A 40 -6.21 -1.12 -8.10
CA HIS A 40 -7.12 -0.15 -8.72
C HIS A 40 -7.39 -0.44 -10.19
N VAL A 41 -8.44 0.21 -10.70
CA VAL A 41 -8.69 0.44 -12.13
C VAL A 41 -8.71 1.93 -12.38
N MET A 42 -8.01 2.40 -13.40
CA MET A 42 -8.03 3.80 -13.80
C MET A 42 -8.99 4.04 -14.96
N MET A 43 -9.92 4.98 -14.78
CA MET A 43 -10.80 5.50 -15.81
C MET A 43 -10.38 6.91 -16.21
N VAL A 44 -10.29 7.17 -17.51
CA VAL A 44 -10.19 8.53 -18.04
C VAL A 44 -11.59 9.05 -18.27
N VAL A 45 -11.88 10.22 -17.69
CA VAL A 45 -13.19 10.88 -17.79
C VAL A 45 -13.07 12.29 -18.36
N SER A 46 -14.08 12.73 -19.06
CA SER A 46 -14.10 14.09 -19.64
C SER A 46 -14.40 15.17 -18.61
N ASN A 47 -15.11 14.83 -17.53
CA ASN A 47 -15.41 15.71 -16.42
C ASN A 47 -15.41 14.91 -15.11
N LEU A 48 -14.43 15.18 -14.25
CA LEU A 48 -14.23 14.44 -13.01
C LEU A 48 -15.39 14.64 -12.04
N ASP A 49 -15.88 15.86 -11.88
CA ASP A 49 -16.87 16.18 -10.85
C ASP A 49 -18.22 15.54 -11.18
N SER A 50 -18.65 15.58 -12.44
CA SER A 50 -19.88 14.90 -12.86
C SER A 50 -19.75 13.38 -12.79
N SER A 51 -18.60 12.81 -13.14
CA SER A 51 -18.35 11.37 -13.00
C SER A 51 -18.37 10.93 -11.55
N VAL A 52 -17.69 11.63 -10.67
CA VAL A 52 -17.72 11.37 -9.23
C VAL A 52 -19.14 11.44 -8.67
N ALA A 53 -19.90 12.49 -9.02
CA ALA A 53 -21.29 12.64 -8.59
C ALA A 53 -22.16 11.46 -9.05
N PHE A 54 -22.02 11.04 -10.31
CA PHE A 54 -22.74 9.90 -10.85
C PHE A 54 -22.42 8.60 -10.06
N TYR A 55 -21.14 8.26 -9.92
CA TYR A 55 -20.75 7.00 -9.26
C TYR A 55 -21.10 6.99 -7.77
N THR A 56 -21.01 8.15 -7.10
CA THR A 56 -21.45 8.29 -5.71
C THR A 56 -22.95 8.05 -5.59
N ALA A 57 -23.77 8.65 -6.48
CA ALA A 57 -25.22 8.49 -6.45
C ALA A 57 -25.67 7.07 -6.87
N ALA A 58 -25.01 6.48 -7.86
CA ALA A 58 -25.41 5.19 -8.43
C ALA A 58 -24.99 3.99 -7.56
N PHE A 59 -23.84 4.07 -6.88
CA PHE A 59 -23.20 2.91 -6.23
C PHE A 59 -22.74 3.17 -4.80
N ASP A 60 -23.10 4.31 -4.21
CA ASP A 60 -22.66 4.72 -2.86
C ASP A 60 -21.14 4.68 -2.64
N VAL A 61 -20.36 4.86 -3.71
CA VAL A 61 -18.91 4.96 -3.59
C VAL A 61 -18.53 6.19 -2.78
N LYS A 62 -17.46 6.07 -2.00
CA LYS A 62 -16.92 7.18 -1.21
C LYS A 62 -15.67 7.72 -1.89
N VAL A 63 -15.57 9.04 -1.98
CA VAL A 63 -14.33 9.69 -2.39
C VAL A 63 -13.31 9.54 -1.28
N ALA A 64 -12.32 8.68 -1.48
CA ALA A 64 -11.23 8.47 -0.53
C ALA A 64 -10.21 9.61 -0.61
N GLN A 65 -9.86 10.04 -1.84
CA GLN A 65 -8.90 11.12 -2.06
C GLN A 65 -9.27 11.94 -3.30
N ARG A 66 -8.91 13.23 -3.28
CA ARG A 66 -8.79 14.07 -4.47
C ARG A 66 -7.34 14.48 -4.63
N ILE A 67 -6.77 14.24 -5.81
CA ILE A 67 -5.35 14.45 -6.10
C ILE A 67 -5.24 15.56 -7.13
N THR A 68 -4.51 16.62 -6.79
CA THR A 68 -4.29 17.79 -7.63
C THR A 68 -2.89 17.87 -8.20
N GLU A 69 -1.97 17.08 -7.65
CA GLU A 69 -0.57 17.04 -8.07
C GLU A 69 0.01 15.65 -7.85
N LEU A 70 0.80 15.20 -8.82
CA LEU A 70 1.67 14.02 -8.72
C LEU A 70 3.12 14.46 -8.85
N SER A 71 3.95 14.13 -7.85
CA SER A 71 5.39 14.29 -7.94
C SER A 71 6.03 12.95 -8.31
N VAL A 72 6.69 12.90 -9.46
CA VAL A 72 7.34 11.70 -10.00
C VAL A 72 8.85 11.86 -9.91
N THR A 73 9.51 10.91 -9.26
CA THR A 73 10.98 10.87 -9.17
C THR A 73 11.50 9.66 -9.95
N PRO A 74 12.18 9.85 -11.08
CA PRO A 74 12.84 8.77 -11.80
C PRO A 74 14.06 8.25 -11.00
N PRO A 75 14.58 7.04 -11.31
CA PRO A 75 15.66 6.41 -10.52
C PRO A 75 16.91 7.26 -10.30
N ASN A 76 17.27 8.08 -11.27
CA ASN A 76 18.48 8.92 -11.24
C ASN A 76 18.16 10.42 -11.45
N GLY A 77 16.95 10.87 -11.09
CA GLY A 77 16.49 12.22 -11.38
C GLY A 77 15.99 12.98 -10.15
N THR A 78 15.68 14.23 -10.38
CA THR A 78 15.00 15.11 -9.42
C THR A 78 13.48 14.93 -9.52
N PRO A 79 12.72 15.12 -8.41
CA PRO A 79 11.27 15.13 -8.46
C PRO A 79 10.73 16.17 -9.42
N THR A 80 9.76 15.79 -10.23
CA THR A 80 9.00 16.70 -11.09
C THR A 80 7.53 16.66 -10.73
N ALA A 81 6.96 17.80 -10.41
CA ALA A 81 5.55 17.94 -10.09
C ALA A 81 4.71 18.11 -11.36
N HIS A 82 3.62 17.36 -11.44
CA HIS A 82 2.65 17.41 -12.54
C HIS A 82 1.27 17.74 -11.99
N PRO A 83 0.65 18.86 -12.39
CA PRO A 83 -0.74 19.12 -12.02
C PRO A 83 -1.65 18.06 -12.65
N VAL A 84 -2.58 17.56 -11.86
CA VAL A 84 -3.56 16.54 -12.27
C VAL A 84 -4.93 16.90 -11.69
N LYS A 85 -5.98 16.33 -12.27
CA LYS A 85 -7.32 16.38 -11.69
C LYS A 85 -7.83 14.95 -11.60
N MET A 86 -7.71 14.36 -10.40
CA MET A 86 -7.97 12.95 -10.15
C MET A 86 -8.77 12.75 -8.87
N ALA A 87 -9.48 11.62 -8.79
CA ALA A 87 -10.13 11.15 -7.59
C ALA A 87 -9.96 9.63 -7.44
N LEU A 88 -9.75 9.19 -6.20
CA LEU A 88 -9.79 7.79 -5.80
C LEU A 88 -11.12 7.51 -5.11
N LEU A 89 -11.87 6.54 -5.60
CA LEU A 89 -13.18 6.18 -5.09
C LEU A 89 -13.14 4.74 -4.58
N LYS A 90 -13.71 4.51 -3.41
CA LYS A 90 -13.85 3.18 -2.81
C LYS A 90 -15.31 2.75 -2.79
N PHE A 91 -15.58 1.54 -3.22
CA PHE A 91 -16.86 0.88 -2.99
C PHE A 91 -16.98 0.48 -1.53
N PRO A 92 -18.19 0.47 -0.95
CA PRO A 92 -18.38 0.06 0.44
C PRO A 92 -17.82 -1.33 0.72
N GLY A 93 -17.00 -1.47 1.77
CA GLY A 93 -16.44 -2.74 2.21
C GLY A 93 -15.36 -3.34 1.29
N GLN A 94 -14.87 -2.59 0.31
CA GLN A 94 -13.82 -3.05 -0.62
C GLN A 94 -12.55 -2.22 -0.48
N GLU A 95 -11.40 -2.90 -0.58
CA GLU A 95 -10.09 -2.26 -0.64
C GLU A 95 -9.72 -1.81 -2.06
N PHE A 96 -10.42 -2.34 -3.07
CA PHE A 96 -10.22 -1.99 -4.46
C PHE A 96 -10.64 -0.55 -4.74
N VAL A 97 -9.83 0.18 -5.53
CA VAL A 97 -10.02 1.60 -5.83
C VAL A 97 -10.41 1.78 -7.30
N LEU A 98 -11.42 2.60 -7.52
CA LEU A 98 -11.71 3.19 -8.82
C LEU A 98 -11.00 4.54 -8.89
N GLU A 99 -9.93 4.61 -9.65
CA GLU A 99 -9.19 5.83 -9.91
C GLU A 99 -9.78 6.55 -11.14
N MET A 100 -10.12 7.83 -11.00
CA MET A 100 -10.61 8.65 -12.10
C MET A 100 -9.66 9.80 -12.38
N ALA A 101 -9.28 9.98 -13.65
CA ALA A 101 -8.49 11.12 -14.10
C ALA A 101 -9.22 11.89 -15.19
N GLU A 102 -9.37 13.21 -15.00
CA GLU A 102 -9.92 14.08 -16.02
C GLU A 102 -8.87 14.35 -17.11
N ARG A 103 -9.22 14.06 -18.36
CA ARG A 103 -8.44 14.42 -19.53
C ARG A 103 -9.37 14.88 -20.65
N PRO A 104 -8.92 15.80 -21.51
CA PRO A 104 -9.68 16.13 -22.70
C PRO A 104 -9.98 14.84 -23.49
N ALA A 105 -11.20 14.71 -23.99
CA ALA A 105 -11.53 13.62 -24.91
C ALA A 105 -10.60 13.70 -26.13
N PRO A 106 -10.08 12.56 -26.62
CA PRO A 106 -9.31 12.57 -27.85
C PRO A 106 -10.16 13.12 -29.00
N ALA A 107 -9.55 13.92 -29.85
CA ALA A 107 -10.24 14.62 -30.93
C ALA A 107 -10.86 13.66 -31.96
N THR A 108 -10.39 12.43 -32.07
CA THR A 108 -10.89 11.40 -33.02
C THR A 108 -10.63 10.00 -32.48
N GLY A 109 -11.60 9.08 -32.68
CA GLY A 109 -11.50 7.65 -32.34
C GLY A 109 -12.11 7.29 -30.98
N PRO A 110 -12.28 5.98 -30.72
CA PRO A 110 -12.78 5.52 -29.43
C PRO A 110 -11.79 5.90 -28.34
N SER A 111 -12.22 6.72 -27.38
CA SER A 111 -11.42 7.01 -26.18
C SER A 111 -11.35 5.76 -25.32
N PRO A 112 -10.18 5.15 -25.11
CA PRO A 112 -10.08 4.05 -24.17
C PRO A 112 -10.30 4.60 -22.75
N ASN A 113 -11.50 4.40 -22.21
CA ASN A 113 -11.81 4.79 -20.84
C ASN A 113 -11.00 3.94 -19.83
N TYR A 114 -10.58 2.77 -20.25
CA TYR A 114 -9.66 1.91 -19.49
C TYR A 114 -8.21 2.25 -19.86
N GLN A 115 -7.36 2.43 -18.85
CA GLN A 115 -5.94 2.77 -19.04
C GLN A 115 -5.01 1.65 -18.63
N HIS A 116 -5.21 1.09 -17.44
CA HIS A 116 -4.37 0.00 -16.92
C HIS A 116 -5.04 -0.70 -15.74
N LEU A 117 -4.52 -1.88 -15.43
CA LEU A 117 -4.80 -2.62 -14.21
C LEU A 117 -3.71 -2.30 -13.19
N GLY A 118 -4.09 -1.92 -11.97
CA GLY A 118 -3.16 -1.72 -10.87
C GLY A 118 -3.07 -2.94 -9.96
N VAL A 119 -1.85 -3.39 -9.68
CA VAL A 119 -1.57 -4.53 -8.78
C VAL A 119 -0.64 -4.07 -7.67
N ASP A 120 -1.10 -4.18 -6.42
CA ASP A 120 -0.29 -3.89 -5.25
C ASP A 120 0.64 -5.06 -4.91
N VAL A 121 1.92 -4.75 -4.63
CA VAL A 121 2.95 -5.73 -4.29
C VAL A 121 3.79 -5.23 -3.12
N LEU A 122 4.31 -6.15 -2.31
CA LEU A 122 5.17 -5.78 -1.17
C LEU A 122 6.60 -5.41 -1.57
N ASP A 123 7.10 -6.03 -2.63
CA ASP A 123 8.45 -5.82 -3.16
C ASP A 123 8.36 -5.72 -4.67
N ILE A 124 8.40 -4.49 -5.17
CA ILE A 124 8.25 -4.21 -6.60
C ILE A 124 9.42 -4.73 -7.42
N ALA A 125 10.65 -4.77 -6.86
CA ALA A 125 11.80 -5.30 -7.57
C ALA A 125 11.70 -6.81 -7.76
N ALA A 126 11.33 -7.54 -6.70
CA ALA A 126 11.11 -8.97 -6.79
C ALA A 126 9.91 -9.32 -7.71
N ALA A 127 8.85 -8.50 -7.68
CA ALA A 127 7.70 -8.65 -8.57
C ALA A 127 8.08 -8.42 -10.03
N ALA A 128 8.89 -7.40 -10.33
CA ALA A 128 9.39 -7.12 -11.68
C ALA A 128 10.20 -8.29 -12.24
N GLU A 129 11.04 -8.93 -11.42
CA GLU A 129 11.78 -10.12 -11.86
C GLU A 129 10.85 -11.30 -12.17
N ARG A 130 9.81 -11.53 -11.37
CA ARG A 130 8.79 -12.55 -11.66
C ARG A 130 8.04 -12.25 -12.95
N ILE A 131 7.63 -11.01 -13.17
CA ILE A 131 6.96 -10.57 -14.41
C ILE A 131 7.85 -10.82 -15.61
N ARG A 132 9.12 -10.44 -15.54
CA ARG A 132 10.08 -10.65 -16.63
C ARG A 132 10.24 -12.14 -16.97
N LYS A 133 10.36 -12.99 -15.95
CA LYS A 133 10.44 -14.45 -16.12
C LYS A 133 9.14 -15.04 -16.66
N ALA A 134 7.99 -14.47 -16.35
CA ALA A 134 6.69 -14.89 -16.85
C ALA A 134 6.37 -14.40 -18.28
N GLY A 135 7.26 -13.59 -18.89
CA GLY A 135 7.08 -13.11 -20.27
C GLY A 135 6.42 -11.74 -20.37
N GLY A 136 6.35 -10.96 -19.27
CA GLY A 136 5.96 -9.56 -19.33
C GLY A 136 6.95 -8.75 -20.16
N ARG A 137 6.43 -7.78 -20.94
CA ARG A 137 7.21 -6.98 -21.90
C ARG A 137 7.19 -5.50 -21.53
N ASP A 138 8.08 -4.74 -22.13
CA ASP A 138 8.12 -3.27 -22.06
C ASP A 138 8.08 -2.74 -20.63
N LEU A 139 8.86 -3.39 -19.73
CA LEU A 139 8.95 -2.98 -18.33
C LEU A 139 9.60 -1.60 -18.23
N THR A 140 8.87 -0.63 -17.66
CA THR A 140 9.43 0.69 -17.39
C THR A 140 10.37 0.65 -16.18
N PRO A 141 11.27 1.65 -16.03
CA PRO A 141 12.01 1.81 -14.78
C PRO A 141 11.07 1.98 -13.57
N ILE A 142 11.51 1.49 -12.42
CA ILE A 142 10.82 1.72 -11.15
C ILE A 142 10.98 3.20 -10.78
N GLN A 143 9.86 3.88 -10.51
CA GLN A 143 9.81 5.28 -10.13
C GLN A 143 9.19 5.44 -8.74
N THR A 144 9.48 6.57 -8.10
CA THR A 144 8.79 6.98 -6.88
C THR A 144 7.73 8.02 -7.23
N VAL A 145 6.51 7.79 -6.77
CA VAL A 145 5.37 8.70 -6.94
C VAL A 145 4.94 9.21 -5.57
N LYS A 146 4.71 10.51 -5.48
CA LYS A 146 4.15 11.15 -4.29
C LYS A 146 2.91 11.94 -4.70
N THR A 147 1.80 11.70 -3.98
CA THR A 147 0.56 12.47 -4.17
C THR A 147 0.55 13.73 -3.33
N SER A 148 -0.25 14.71 -3.70
CA SER A 148 -0.51 15.91 -2.90
C SER A 148 -1.14 15.61 -1.53
N THR A 149 -1.73 14.43 -1.36
CA THR A 149 -2.32 13.95 -0.10
C THR A 149 -1.34 13.21 0.80
N GLY A 150 -0.06 13.08 0.39
CA GLY A 150 1.03 12.54 1.21
C GLY A 150 1.31 11.05 1.01
N THR A 151 0.56 10.34 0.17
CA THR A 151 0.88 8.94 -0.18
C THR A 151 2.19 8.89 -0.97
N VAL A 152 3.11 8.02 -0.57
CA VAL A 152 4.34 7.71 -1.30
C VAL A 152 4.30 6.26 -1.75
N ALA A 153 4.50 6.03 -3.04
CA ALA A 153 4.54 4.70 -3.63
C ALA A 153 5.71 4.58 -4.62
N LYS A 154 6.16 3.35 -4.85
CA LYS A 154 6.95 3.00 -6.03
C LYS A 154 6.03 2.42 -7.07
N ASN A 155 6.22 2.76 -8.34
CA ASN A 155 5.46 2.15 -9.42
C ASN A 155 6.34 1.79 -10.62
N MET A 156 5.82 0.94 -11.47
CA MET A 156 6.32 0.63 -12.80
C MET A 156 5.19 0.07 -13.65
N PHE A 157 5.33 0.15 -14.96
CA PHE A 157 4.40 -0.42 -15.91
C PHE A 157 5.04 -1.55 -16.71
N PHE A 158 4.19 -2.46 -17.19
CA PHE A 158 4.57 -3.46 -18.17
C PHE A 158 3.39 -3.80 -19.09
N VAL A 159 3.67 -4.50 -20.17
CA VAL A 159 2.66 -5.03 -21.09
C VAL A 159 2.54 -6.52 -20.89
N GLY A 160 1.35 -7.00 -20.64
CA GLY A 160 1.02 -8.41 -20.50
C GLY A 160 0.92 -9.12 -21.86
N PRO A 161 0.65 -10.45 -21.84
CA PRO A 161 0.71 -11.29 -23.03
C PRO A 161 -0.30 -10.89 -24.13
N SER A 162 -1.44 -10.32 -23.77
CA SER A 162 -2.49 -9.88 -24.69
C SER A 162 -2.40 -8.40 -25.07
N GLY A 163 -1.36 -7.69 -24.62
CA GLY A 163 -1.18 -6.27 -24.89
C GLY A 163 -1.76 -5.35 -23.83
N GLU A 164 -2.34 -5.89 -22.78
CA GLU A 164 -2.87 -5.13 -21.65
C GLU A 164 -1.74 -4.41 -20.89
N ARG A 165 -2.01 -3.16 -20.51
CA ARG A 165 -1.10 -2.38 -19.67
C ARG A 165 -1.40 -2.65 -18.21
N VAL A 166 -0.37 -2.96 -17.45
CA VAL A 166 -0.47 -3.23 -16.00
C VAL A 166 0.51 -2.34 -15.26
N GLU A 167 0.05 -1.80 -14.14
CA GLU A 167 0.88 -1.07 -13.18
C GLU A 167 1.16 -1.96 -11.96
N LEU A 168 2.42 -2.10 -11.60
CA LEU A 168 2.79 -2.57 -10.27
C LEU A 168 2.92 -1.36 -9.35
N MET A 169 2.36 -1.47 -8.16
CA MET A 169 2.49 -0.48 -7.09
C MET A 169 3.03 -1.13 -5.81
N GLN A 170 3.92 -0.42 -5.14
CA GLN A 170 4.37 -0.73 -3.79
C GLN A 170 4.13 0.51 -2.93
N ILE A 171 3.16 0.45 -2.02
CA ILE A 171 2.91 1.55 -1.09
C ILE A 171 4.03 1.59 -0.05
N VAL A 172 4.75 2.73 -0.01
CA VAL A 172 5.86 2.97 0.93
C VAL A 172 5.33 3.62 2.21
N SER A 173 4.43 4.62 2.06
CA SER A 173 3.78 5.28 3.18
C SER A 173 2.46 5.92 2.74
N GLY A 174 1.56 6.15 3.70
CA GLY A 174 0.21 6.65 3.44
C GLY A 174 -0.76 5.54 3.01
N GLU A 175 -1.91 5.95 2.48
CA GLU A 175 -2.99 5.06 2.02
C GLU A 175 -3.25 5.29 0.53
N PHE A 176 -3.68 4.22 -0.16
CA PHE A 176 -4.10 4.26 -1.55
C PHE A 176 -5.53 3.77 -1.69
#